data_80b3e94945a58259c6cf9dd54dc2541e
#
_entry.id   80b3e94945a58259c6cf9dd54dc2541e
#
_cell.length_a   1.000
_cell.length_b   1.000
_cell.length_c   1.000
_cell.angle_alpha   90.00
_cell.angle_beta   90.00
_cell.angle_gamma   90.00
#
_symmetry.space_group_name_H-M   'P 1'
#
loop_
_entity.id
_entity.type
_entity.pdbx_description
1 polymer ?
#
loop_
_entity_poly.entity_id
_entity_poly.type
_entity_poly.pdbx_seq_one_letter_code
_entity_poly.pdbx_strand_id
1 'polypeptide(L)'
;MVHAGQFIGAIVVIMLILALVLSLMTSMAGSSRTLYQASLDGWLPKYLAKVNAHGAPTNAMLTNIGFNLLLLLLSDTVFIIGAANIGYLIFNFLNLNAGWIHRMDRPRQERPWRAPSWILAAGAVLSFVNLAFMGFGANVYGAGTLETGLAFAALIIPVFIYRHYIQDKGVFPPQMAQDLDMADGERLVRRAGLWPYAVLALGIAVVAITHHLAVY
;
A
#
# COMPACT_ATOMS: atom_id res chain seq x y z
N MET A 1 40.00 23.58 17.84
CA MET A 1 38.65 22.97 18.00
C MET A 1 37.74 23.17 16.78
N VAL A 2 37.80 24.29 16.07
CA VAL A 2 36.93 24.58 14.90
C VAL A 2 37.17 23.56 13.76
N HIS A 3 38.42 23.19 13.45
CA HIS A 3 38.73 22.25 12.38
C HIS A 3 38.25 20.80 12.66
N ALA A 4 38.25 20.37 13.91
CA ALA A 4 37.76 19.05 14.29
C ALA A 4 36.20 18.97 14.11
N GLY A 5 35.48 20.05 14.38
CA GLY A 5 34.05 20.12 14.16
C GLY A 5 33.67 20.07 12.67
N GLN A 6 34.46 20.74 11.81
CA GLN A 6 34.27 20.70 10.36
C GLN A 6 34.52 19.30 9.76
N PHE A 7 35.57 18.61 10.25
CA PHE A 7 35.89 17.26 9.82
C PHE A 7 34.78 16.25 10.21
N ILE A 8 34.32 16.31 11.45
CA ILE A 8 33.19 15.48 11.92
C ILE A 8 31.93 15.80 11.14
N GLY A 9 31.64 17.09 10.88
CA GLY A 9 30.52 17.51 10.07
C GLY A 9 30.55 16.95 8.65
N ALA A 10 31.72 16.96 8.01
CA ALA A 10 31.89 16.39 6.68
C ALA A 10 31.61 14.87 6.66
N ILE A 11 32.08 14.14 7.66
CA ILE A 11 31.83 12.69 7.80
C ILE A 11 30.31 12.44 7.94
N VAL A 12 29.65 13.19 8.80
CA VAL A 12 28.19 13.05 9.01
C VAL A 12 27.42 13.30 7.70
N VAL A 13 27.79 14.33 6.94
CA VAL A 13 27.15 14.63 5.64
C VAL A 13 27.36 13.47 4.65
N ILE A 14 28.57 12.93 4.55
CA ILE A 14 28.86 11.78 3.69
C ILE A 14 28.03 10.56 4.13
N MET A 15 27.96 10.27 5.43
CA MET A 15 27.13 9.17 5.96
C MET A 15 25.65 9.36 5.63
N LEU A 16 25.13 10.57 5.73
CA LEU A 16 23.74 10.88 5.36
C LEU A 16 23.48 10.66 3.86
N ILE A 17 24.40 11.09 3.00
CA ILE A 17 24.28 10.87 1.55
C ILE A 17 24.27 9.36 1.25
N LEU A 18 25.19 8.61 1.83
CA LEU A 18 25.27 7.15 1.64
C LEU A 18 24.00 6.45 2.16
N ALA A 19 23.46 6.90 3.30
CA ALA A 19 22.21 6.37 3.86
C ALA A 19 21.01 6.64 2.93
N LEU A 20 20.93 7.84 2.35
CA LEU A 20 19.88 8.19 1.38
C LEU A 20 19.98 7.34 0.11
N VAL A 21 21.20 7.14 -0.43
CA VAL A 21 21.42 6.28 -1.60
C VAL A 21 21.00 4.83 -1.30
N LEU A 22 21.42 4.30 -0.14
CA LEU A 22 21.03 2.95 0.28
C LEU A 22 19.52 2.82 0.44
N SER A 23 18.88 3.80 1.07
CA SER A 23 17.41 3.84 1.23
C SER A 23 16.69 3.82 -0.11
N LEU A 24 17.14 4.64 -1.07
CA LEU A 24 16.59 4.68 -2.42
C LEU A 24 16.72 3.32 -3.13
N MET A 25 17.90 2.72 -3.10
CA MET A 25 18.14 1.41 -3.72
C MET A 25 17.28 0.32 -3.11
N THR A 26 17.16 0.28 -1.78
CA THR A 26 16.36 -0.70 -1.05
C THR A 26 14.86 -0.53 -1.35
N SER A 27 14.37 0.71 -1.33
CA SER A 27 12.99 1.04 -1.66
C SER A 27 12.64 0.65 -3.09
N MET A 28 13.52 0.94 -4.05
CA MET A 28 13.32 0.58 -5.46
C MET A 28 13.30 -0.94 -5.66
N ALA A 29 14.18 -1.67 -5.01
CA ALA A 29 14.21 -3.13 -5.07
C ALA A 29 12.95 -3.75 -4.45
N GLY A 30 12.49 -3.24 -3.31
CA GLY A 30 11.29 -3.70 -2.63
C GLY A 30 10.02 -3.43 -3.44
N SER A 31 9.81 -2.19 -3.86
CA SER A 31 8.61 -1.79 -4.61
C SER A 31 8.51 -2.51 -5.96
N SER A 32 9.61 -2.71 -6.67
CA SER A 32 9.61 -3.43 -7.94
C SER A 32 9.24 -4.91 -7.76
N ARG A 33 9.68 -5.55 -6.69
CA ARG A 33 9.29 -6.94 -6.37
C ARG A 33 7.82 -7.03 -5.98
N THR A 34 7.30 -6.05 -5.25
CA THR A 34 5.87 -5.97 -4.92
C THR A 34 5.01 -5.84 -6.18
N LEU A 35 5.38 -4.97 -7.12
CA LEU A 35 4.69 -4.85 -8.41
C LEU A 35 4.75 -6.15 -9.23
N TYR A 36 5.90 -6.80 -9.24
CA TYR A 36 6.10 -8.09 -9.89
C TYR A 36 5.18 -9.16 -9.28
N GLN A 37 5.20 -9.32 -7.95
CA GLN A 37 4.35 -10.30 -7.25
C GLN A 37 2.86 -10.01 -7.48
N ALA A 38 2.42 -8.77 -7.33
CA ALA A 38 1.03 -8.39 -7.59
C ALA A 38 0.59 -8.68 -9.03
N SER A 39 1.52 -8.65 -9.99
CA SER A 39 1.24 -9.08 -11.38
C SER A 39 1.11 -10.60 -11.51
N LEU A 40 1.91 -11.39 -10.78
CA LEU A 40 1.78 -12.85 -10.75
C LEU A 40 0.45 -13.27 -10.11
N ASP A 41 0.05 -12.61 -9.04
CA ASP A 41 -1.20 -12.86 -8.31
C ASP A 41 -2.46 -12.42 -9.10
N GLY A 42 -2.29 -11.74 -10.24
CA GLY A 42 -3.41 -11.32 -11.10
C GLY A 42 -4.04 -9.97 -10.74
N TRP A 43 -3.39 -9.16 -9.89
CA TRP A 43 -3.86 -7.82 -9.53
C TRP A 43 -3.41 -6.75 -10.51
N LEU A 44 -2.19 -6.89 -11.06
CA LEU A 44 -1.57 -5.93 -11.96
C LEU A 44 -1.31 -6.53 -13.36
N PRO A 45 -1.13 -5.70 -14.40
CA PRO A 45 -0.93 -6.15 -15.77
C PRO A 45 0.25 -7.12 -15.96
N LYS A 46 0.10 -8.10 -16.83
CA LYS A 46 1.08 -9.19 -17.08
C LYS A 46 2.48 -8.72 -17.48
N TYR A 47 2.59 -7.53 -18.08
CA TYR A 47 3.89 -7.02 -18.51
C TYR A 47 4.86 -6.77 -17.34
N LEU A 48 4.33 -6.53 -16.13
CA LEU A 48 5.12 -6.33 -14.90
C LEU A 48 5.73 -7.63 -14.38
N ALA A 49 5.17 -8.79 -14.75
CA ALA A 49 5.68 -10.10 -14.39
C ALA A 49 6.90 -10.55 -15.23
N LYS A 50 7.37 -9.73 -16.18
CA LYS A 50 8.54 -10.06 -16.99
C LYS A 50 9.83 -9.80 -16.20
N VAL A 51 10.71 -10.82 -16.22
CA VAL A 51 12.05 -10.76 -15.64
C VAL A 51 13.12 -10.78 -16.73
N ASN A 52 14.28 -10.24 -16.42
CA ASN A 52 15.45 -10.32 -17.32
C ASN A 52 16.17 -11.68 -17.16
N ALA A 53 17.28 -11.87 -17.92
CA ALA A 53 18.10 -13.09 -17.87
C ALA A 53 18.67 -13.42 -16.49
N HIS A 54 18.72 -12.46 -15.57
CA HIS A 54 19.22 -12.60 -14.20
C HIS A 54 18.09 -12.70 -13.16
N GLY A 55 16.82 -12.84 -13.58
CA GLY A 55 15.67 -12.94 -12.67
C GLY A 55 15.21 -11.62 -12.06
N ALA A 56 15.72 -10.46 -12.50
CA ALA A 56 15.27 -9.17 -12.00
C ALA A 56 14.02 -8.67 -12.74
N PRO A 57 13.00 -8.11 -12.04
CA PRO A 57 11.77 -7.64 -12.64
C PRO A 57 11.94 -6.27 -13.31
N THR A 58 12.65 -6.23 -14.43
CA THR A 58 13.06 -5.00 -15.12
C THR A 58 11.88 -4.11 -15.51
N ASN A 59 10.79 -4.71 -16.00
CA ASN A 59 9.60 -3.94 -16.40
C ASN A 59 8.93 -3.27 -15.20
N ALA A 60 8.86 -3.95 -14.06
CA ALA A 60 8.35 -3.37 -12.83
C ALA A 60 9.26 -2.23 -12.32
N MET A 61 10.59 -2.40 -12.42
CA MET A 61 11.56 -1.36 -12.05
C MET A 61 11.40 -0.12 -12.93
N LEU A 62 11.34 -0.28 -14.26
CA LEU A 62 11.15 0.84 -15.19
C LEU A 62 9.82 1.56 -14.99
N THR A 63 8.75 0.80 -14.73
CA THR A 63 7.43 1.38 -14.43
C THR A 63 7.47 2.20 -13.14
N ASN A 64 8.12 1.69 -12.10
CA ASN A 64 8.28 2.39 -10.83
C ASN A 64 9.07 3.69 -11.00
N ILE A 65 10.20 3.65 -11.72
CA ILE A 65 10.99 4.86 -12.03
C ILE A 65 10.17 5.85 -12.84
N GLY A 66 9.52 5.40 -13.91
CA GLY A 66 8.71 6.25 -14.77
C GLY A 66 7.59 6.95 -14.01
N PHE A 67 6.91 6.24 -13.12
CA PHE A 67 5.86 6.81 -12.28
C PHE A 67 6.41 7.85 -11.29
N ASN A 68 7.55 7.56 -10.64
CA ASN A 68 8.20 8.50 -9.73
C ASN A 68 8.66 9.77 -10.46
N LEU A 69 9.24 9.65 -11.66
CA LEU A 69 9.62 10.81 -12.48
C LEU A 69 8.41 11.63 -12.89
N LEU A 70 7.30 10.98 -13.27
CA LEU A 70 6.06 11.66 -13.59
C LEU A 70 5.54 12.46 -12.38
N LEU A 71 5.54 11.89 -11.19
CA LEU A 71 5.13 12.59 -9.97
C LEU A 71 5.98 13.83 -9.70
N LEU A 72 7.31 13.73 -9.85
CA LEU A 72 8.22 14.86 -9.65
C LEU A 72 7.97 16.01 -10.64
N LEU A 73 7.47 15.72 -11.84
CA LEU A 73 7.13 16.72 -12.85
C LEU A 73 5.77 17.40 -12.60
N LEU A 74 4.89 16.75 -11.82
CA LEU A 74 3.50 17.22 -11.68
C LEU A 74 3.27 18.18 -10.53
N SER A 75 4.09 18.17 -9.47
CA SER A 75 3.79 18.96 -8.28
C SER A 75 4.99 19.18 -7.35
N ASP A 76 4.77 20.03 -6.33
CA ASP A 76 5.72 20.25 -5.26
C ASP A 76 5.98 18.99 -4.44
N THR A 77 7.22 18.80 -3.99
CA THR A 77 7.66 17.61 -3.24
C THR A 77 6.86 17.39 -1.95
N VAL A 78 6.53 18.47 -1.24
CA VAL A 78 5.77 18.40 0.02
C VAL A 78 4.36 17.88 -0.23
N PHE A 79 3.71 18.36 -1.29
CA PHE A 79 2.39 17.91 -1.71
C PHE A 79 2.40 16.42 -2.12
N ILE A 80 3.41 15.99 -2.88
CA ILE A 80 3.57 14.58 -3.30
C ILE A 80 3.73 13.67 -2.08
N ILE A 81 4.54 14.05 -1.09
CA ILE A 81 4.71 13.31 0.15
C ILE A 81 3.38 13.20 0.90
N GLY A 82 2.63 14.31 0.99
CA GLY A 82 1.29 14.33 1.61
C GLY A 82 0.33 13.35 0.92
N ALA A 83 0.21 13.42 -0.40
CA ALA A 83 -0.64 12.53 -1.18
C ALA A 83 -0.24 11.06 -1.07
N ALA A 84 1.07 10.75 -1.05
CA ALA A 84 1.57 9.38 -0.86
C ALA A 84 1.23 8.83 0.54
N ASN A 85 1.30 9.66 1.59
CA ASN A 85 0.92 9.27 2.94
C ASN A 85 -0.55 8.88 3.07
N ILE A 86 -1.44 9.48 2.29
CA ILE A 86 -2.86 9.08 2.25
C ILE A 86 -3.00 7.63 1.78
N GLY A 87 -2.31 7.24 0.71
CA GLY A 87 -2.27 5.86 0.25
C GLY A 87 -1.75 4.89 1.33
N TYR A 88 -0.71 5.29 2.06
CA TYR A 88 -0.15 4.52 3.17
C TYR A 88 -1.15 4.34 4.34
N LEU A 89 -1.90 5.37 4.71
CA LEU A 89 -2.92 5.30 5.76
C LEU A 89 -4.10 4.41 5.36
N ILE A 90 -4.54 4.48 4.10
CA ILE A 90 -5.55 3.57 3.54
C ILE A 90 -5.06 2.12 3.59
N PHE A 91 -3.83 1.86 3.17
CA PHE A 91 -3.23 0.54 3.23
C PHE A 91 -3.16 -0.01 4.66
N ASN A 92 -2.73 0.79 5.64
CA ASN A 92 -2.72 0.39 7.04
C ASN A 92 -4.12 0.05 7.56
N PHE A 93 -5.13 0.88 7.23
CA PHE A 93 -6.51 0.61 7.59
C PHE A 93 -6.99 -0.72 7.05
N LEU A 94 -6.79 -0.98 5.76
CA LEU A 94 -7.20 -2.23 5.12
C LEU A 94 -6.47 -3.43 5.72
N ASN A 95 -5.18 -3.31 5.98
CA ASN A 95 -4.34 -4.40 6.47
C ASN A 95 -4.70 -4.81 7.92
N LEU A 96 -4.89 -3.83 8.80
CA LEU A 96 -5.27 -4.09 10.20
C LEU A 96 -6.65 -4.73 10.30
N ASN A 97 -7.60 -4.29 9.47
CA ASN A 97 -8.93 -4.88 9.43
C ASN A 97 -8.96 -6.24 8.70
N ALA A 98 -8.12 -6.44 7.67
CA ALA A 98 -7.99 -7.73 7.00
C ALA A 98 -7.54 -8.86 7.95
N GLY A 99 -6.66 -8.57 8.92
CA GLY A 99 -6.25 -9.52 9.94
C GLY A 99 -7.42 -10.06 10.78
N TRP A 100 -8.39 -9.20 11.10
CA TRP A 100 -9.61 -9.59 11.82
C TRP A 100 -10.55 -10.40 10.93
N ILE A 101 -10.80 -9.93 9.70
CA ILE A 101 -11.65 -10.60 8.71
C ILE A 101 -11.10 -11.99 8.39
N HIS A 102 -9.80 -12.10 8.15
CA HIS A 102 -9.15 -13.38 7.91
C HIS A 102 -9.29 -14.37 9.08
N ARG A 103 -9.34 -13.86 10.31
CA ARG A 103 -9.61 -14.72 11.49
C ARG A 103 -11.04 -15.23 11.53
N MET A 104 -12.02 -14.47 11.04
CA MET A 104 -13.42 -14.91 10.93
C MET A 104 -13.60 -15.92 9.80
N ASP A 105 -12.98 -15.67 8.64
CA ASP A 105 -13.11 -16.54 7.47
C ASP A 105 -12.40 -17.88 7.64
N ARG A 106 -11.21 -17.88 8.27
CA ARG A 106 -10.37 -19.07 8.46
C ARG A 106 -10.03 -19.31 9.96
N PRO A 107 -11.00 -19.64 10.82
CA PRO A 107 -10.79 -19.77 12.25
C PRO A 107 -9.94 -21.00 12.64
N ARG A 108 -9.93 -22.05 11.78
CA ARG A 108 -9.25 -23.34 12.03
C ARG A 108 -7.86 -23.42 11.38
N GLN A 109 -7.43 -22.42 10.62
CA GLN A 109 -6.11 -22.44 10.00
C GLN A 109 -5.03 -22.46 11.10
N GLU A 110 -4.14 -23.42 11.03
CA GLU A 110 -2.97 -23.49 11.90
C GLU A 110 -2.05 -22.30 11.67
N ARG A 111 -1.62 -21.68 12.74
CA ARG A 111 -0.73 -20.50 12.71
C ARG A 111 0.37 -20.72 13.73
N PRO A 112 1.65 -20.50 13.37
CA PRO A 112 2.77 -20.62 14.30
C PRO A 112 2.61 -19.74 15.54
N TRP A 113 1.99 -18.58 15.36
CA TRP A 113 1.62 -17.67 16.44
C TRP A 113 0.25 -17.05 16.19
N ARG A 114 -0.57 -16.99 17.24
CA ARG A 114 -1.91 -16.41 17.16
C ARG A 114 -2.01 -15.20 18.10
N ALA A 115 -1.99 -14.00 17.53
CA ALA A 115 -2.15 -12.77 18.32
C ALA A 115 -3.43 -12.80 19.16
N PRO A 116 -3.42 -12.32 20.41
CA PRO A 116 -4.63 -12.15 21.21
C PRO A 116 -5.65 -11.26 20.51
N SER A 117 -6.94 -11.53 20.69
CA SER A 117 -8.01 -10.79 20.02
C SER A 117 -8.03 -9.31 20.37
N TRP A 118 -7.61 -8.94 21.57
CA TRP A 118 -7.54 -7.56 21.99
C TRP A 118 -6.49 -6.73 21.19
N ILE A 119 -5.38 -7.36 20.77
CA ILE A 119 -4.38 -6.70 19.92
C ILE A 119 -4.98 -6.35 18.55
N LEU A 120 -5.74 -7.28 17.96
CA LEU A 120 -6.41 -7.02 16.68
C LEU A 120 -7.50 -5.94 16.83
N ALA A 121 -8.26 -5.98 17.92
CA ALA A 121 -9.25 -4.95 18.21
C ALA A 121 -8.60 -3.58 18.40
N ALA A 122 -7.52 -3.49 19.17
CA ALA A 122 -6.75 -2.26 19.34
C ALA A 122 -6.21 -1.75 18.00
N GLY A 123 -5.64 -2.63 17.15
CA GLY A 123 -5.18 -2.29 15.81
C GLY A 123 -6.31 -1.75 14.93
N ALA A 124 -7.48 -2.39 14.95
CA ALA A 124 -8.64 -1.93 14.21
C ALA A 124 -9.09 -0.53 14.68
N VAL A 125 -9.21 -0.30 15.98
CA VAL A 125 -9.57 1.02 16.54
C VAL A 125 -8.54 2.08 16.15
N LEU A 126 -7.24 1.79 16.31
CA LEU A 126 -6.17 2.71 15.92
C LEU A 126 -6.17 3.01 14.42
N SER A 127 -6.59 2.06 13.58
CA SER A 127 -6.71 2.28 12.15
C SER A 127 -7.80 3.31 11.81
N PHE A 128 -8.92 3.31 12.53
CA PHE A 128 -9.95 4.36 12.40
C PHE A 128 -9.48 5.72 12.92
N VAL A 129 -8.71 5.74 14.00
CA VAL A 129 -8.07 6.97 14.52
C VAL A 129 -7.13 7.56 13.45
N ASN A 130 -6.32 6.73 12.81
CA ASN A 130 -5.46 7.15 11.71
C ASN A 130 -6.25 7.74 10.53
N LEU A 131 -7.38 7.13 10.16
CA LEU A 131 -8.26 7.68 9.12
C LEU A 131 -8.87 9.03 9.55
N ALA A 132 -9.24 9.19 10.80
CA ALA A 132 -9.73 10.47 11.33
C ALA A 132 -8.64 11.56 11.21
N PHE A 133 -7.42 11.27 11.61
CA PHE A 133 -6.28 12.20 11.41
C PHE A 133 -5.98 12.47 9.94
N MET A 134 -6.17 11.49 9.05
CA MET A 134 -6.07 11.70 7.62
C MET A 134 -7.07 12.74 7.12
N GLY A 135 -8.33 12.64 7.56
CA GLY A 135 -9.37 13.62 7.19
C GLY A 135 -9.07 15.01 7.73
N PHE A 136 -8.65 15.14 8.99
CA PHE A 136 -8.32 16.42 9.60
C PHE A 136 -7.06 17.07 9.06
N GLY A 137 -6.01 16.27 8.78
CA GLY A 137 -4.66 16.76 8.53
C GLY A 137 -4.25 16.84 7.06
N ALA A 138 -5.04 16.32 6.14
CA ALA A 138 -4.61 16.19 4.74
C ALA A 138 -4.26 17.54 4.09
N ASN A 139 -5.05 18.59 4.36
CA ASN A 139 -4.86 19.91 3.76
C ASN A 139 -3.68 20.71 4.34
N VAL A 140 -3.02 20.22 5.39
CA VAL A 140 -1.78 20.82 5.93
C VAL A 140 -0.65 20.80 4.89
N TYR A 141 -0.65 19.83 3.98
CA TYR A 141 0.33 19.70 2.90
C TYR A 141 -0.06 20.45 1.61
N GLY A 142 -1.19 21.14 1.62
CA GLY A 142 -1.75 21.89 0.49
C GLY A 142 -3.22 21.51 0.23
N ALA A 143 -3.99 22.46 -0.28
CA ALA A 143 -5.37 22.22 -0.65
C ALA A 143 -5.46 21.16 -1.76
N GLY A 144 -6.40 20.23 -1.63
CA GLY A 144 -6.58 19.12 -2.59
C GLY A 144 -5.67 17.91 -2.37
N THR A 145 -4.87 17.87 -1.28
CA THR A 145 -3.99 16.71 -0.99
C THR A 145 -4.81 15.45 -0.75
N LEU A 146 -5.94 15.54 -0.03
CA LEU A 146 -6.81 14.38 0.24
C LEU A 146 -7.38 13.81 -1.06
N GLU A 147 -7.96 14.66 -1.89
CA GLU A 147 -8.59 14.29 -3.15
C GLU A 147 -7.58 13.67 -4.12
N THR A 148 -6.38 14.26 -4.19
CA THR A 148 -5.30 13.74 -5.02
C THR A 148 -4.82 12.39 -4.52
N GLY A 149 -4.60 12.22 -3.21
CA GLY A 149 -4.20 10.94 -2.62
C GLY A 149 -5.25 9.85 -2.82
N LEU A 150 -6.54 10.17 -2.66
CA LEU A 150 -7.64 9.26 -2.93
C LEU A 150 -7.74 8.92 -4.43
N ALA A 151 -7.55 9.89 -5.33
CA ALA A 151 -7.53 9.66 -6.77
C ALA A 151 -6.40 8.71 -7.18
N PHE A 152 -5.19 8.90 -6.64
CA PHE A 152 -4.07 7.97 -6.87
C PHE A 152 -4.36 6.58 -6.33
N ALA A 153 -4.93 6.45 -5.13
CA ALA A 153 -5.33 5.16 -4.59
C ALA A 153 -6.41 4.48 -5.46
N ALA A 154 -7.34 5.25 -6.01
CA ALA A 154 -8.40 4.75 -6.88
C ALA A 154 -7.90 4.29 -8.26
N LEU A 155 -6.72 4.74 -8.72
CA LEU A 155 -6.14 4.29 -10.00
C LEU A 155 -5.92 2.77 -10.07
N ILE A 156 -5.81 2.09 -8.94
CA ILE A 156 -5.72 0.63 -8.90
C ILE A 156 -6.97 -0.05 -9.47
N ILE A 157 -8.14 0.58 -9.34
CA ILE A 157 -9.43 0.00 -9.76
C ILE A 157 -9.48 -0.22 -11.28
N PRO A 158 -9.27 0.80 -12.15
CA PRO A 158 -9.27 0.57 -13.59
C PRO A 158 -8.12 -0.34 -14.04
N VAL A 159 -6.97 -0.29 -13.38
CA VAL A 159 -5.84 -1.20 -13.67
C VAL A 159 -6.21 -2.65 -13.36
N PHE A 160 -6.88 -2.89 -12.23
CA PHE A 160 -7.37 -4.22 -11.86
C PHE A 160 -8.47 -4.70 -12.81
N ILE A 161 -9.43 -3.84 -13.18
CA ILE A 161 -10.49 -4.17 -14.15
C ILE A 161 -9.87 -4.59 -15.48
N TYR A 162 -8.92 -3.83 -15.99
CA TYR A 162 -8.20 -4.18 -17.21
C TYR A 162 -7.50 -5.54 -17.09
N ARG A 163 -6.79 -5.77 -15.98
CA ARG A 163 -6.08 -7.03 -15.74
C ARG A 163 -7.07 -8.21 -15.67
N HIS A 164 -8.04 -8.14 -14.78
CA HIS A 164 -8.92 -9.27 -14.46
C HIS A 164 -9.89 -9.60 -15.59
N TYR A 165 -10.54 -8.60 -16.19
CA TYR A 165 -11.56 -8.85 -17.21
C TYR A 165 -11.02 -8.93 -18.64
N ILE A 166 -9.98 -8.14 -18.97
CA ILE A 166 -9.46 -8.11 -20.34
C ILE A 166 -8.31 -9.10 -20.52
N GLN A 167 -7.34 -9.14 -19.61
CA GLN A 167 -6.18 -10.03 -19.75
C GLN A 167 -6.43 -11.46 -19.28
N ASP A 168 -7.19 -11.65 -18.20
CA ASP A 168 -7.42 -12.96 -17.56
C ASP A 168 -8.85 -13.48 -17.74
N LYS A 169 -9.70 -12.76 -18.49
CA LYS A 169 -11.08 -13.18 -18.82
C LYS A 169 -11.94 -13.57 -17.61
N GLY A 170 -11.75 -12.89 -16.48
CA GLY A 170 -12.49 -13.11 -15.25
C GLY A 170 -12.01 -14.27 -14.38
N VAL A 171 -10.87 -14.90 -14.70
CA VAL A 171 -10.30 -16.02 -13.92
C VAL A 171 -9.00 -15.59 -13.28
N PHE A 172 -8.85 -15.83 -11.98
CA PHE A 172 -7.57 -15.59 -11.30
C PHE A 172 -6.51 -16.60 -11.71
N PRO A 173 -5.23 -16.22 -11.75
CA PRO A 173 -4.13 -17.13 -12.04
C PRO A 173 -4.08 -18.31 -11.06
N PRO A 174 -3.70 -19.53 -11.51
CA PRO A 174 -3.60 -20.71 -10.64
C PRO A 174 -2.65 -20.51 -9.46
N GLN A 175 -1.64 -19.68 -9.60
CA GLN A 175 -0.68 -19.36 -8.54
C GLN A 175 -1.37 -18.73 -7.34
N MET A 176 -2.37 -17.88 -7.55
CA MET A 176 -3.14 -17.29 -6.45
C MET A 176 -3.86 -18.36 -5.61
N ALA A 177 -4.38 -19.41 -6.24
CA ALA A 177 -5.01 -20.52 -5.54
C ALA A 177 -4.00 -21.32 -4.70
N GLN A 178 -2.80 -21.53 -5.24
CA GLN A 178 -1.69 -22.20 -4.53
C GLN A 178 -1.22 -21.37 -3.33
N ASP A 179 -1.01 -20.06 -3.50
CA ASP A 179 -0.58 -19.14 -2.43
C ASP A 179 -1.62 -19.04 -1.29
N LEU A 180 -2.90 -19.28 -1.62
CA LEU A 180 -4.00 -19.30 -0.65
C LEU A 180 -4.26 -20.68 -0.02
N ASP A 181 -3.43 -21.69 -0.31
CA ASP A 181 -3.65 -23.09 0.12
C ASP A 181 -5.08 -23.60 -0.20
N MET A 182 -5.61 -23.22 -1.36
CA MET A 182 -6.91 -23.64 -1.82
C MET A 182 -6.76 -24.96 -2.59
N ALA A 183 -7.47 -26.01 -2.15
CA ALA A 183 -7.60 -27.22 -2.94
C ALA A 183 -8.37 -26.93 -4.25
N ASP A 184 -8.06 -27.66 -5.31
CA ASP A 184 -8.73 -27.53 -6.61
C ASP A 184 -10.26 -27.61 -6.45
N GLY A 185 -10.94 -26.53 -6.82
CA GLY A 185 -12.40 -26.41 -6.73
C GLY A 185 -12.95 -25.91 -5.38
N GLU A 186 -12.12 -25.65 -4.39
CA GLU A 186 -12.54 -25.06 -3.13
C GLU A 186 -12.89 -23.58 -3.32
N ARG A 187 -14.12 -23.20 -2.95
CA ARG A 187 -14.53 -21.79 -2.94
C ARG A 187 -14.17 -21.17 -1.59
N LEU A 188 -13.63 -19.95 -1.63
CA LEU A 188 -13.41 -19.15 -0.43
C LEU A 188 -14.72 -19.03 0.37
N VAL A 189 -14.77 -19.65 1.54
CA VAL A 189 -15.91 -19.54 2.45
C VAL A 189 -15.82 -18.20 3.15
N ARG A 190 -16.67 -17.26 2.78
CA ARG A 190 -16.77 -15.92 3.39
C ARG A 190 -17.66 -15.98 4.62
N ARG A 191 -17.10 -16.33 5.78
CA ARG A 191 -17.82 -16.34 7.06
C ARG A 191 -18.00 -14.94 7.64
N ALA A 192 -17.14 -14.00 7.29
CA ALA A 192 -17.26 -12.61 7.70
C ALA A 192 -18.49 -11.89 7.11
N GLY A 193 -19.15 -12.46 6.08
CA GLY A 193 -20.40 -11.94 5.50
C GLY A 193 -20.28 -10.49 5.01
N LEU A 194 -21.10 -9.59 5.55
CA LEU A 194 -21.11 -8.17 5.20
C LEU A 194 -20.11 -7.33 6.00
N TRP A 195 -19.42 -7.90 6.97
CA TRP A 195 -18.51 -7.18 7.86
C TRP A 195 -17.42 -6.37 7.12
N PRO A 196 -16.72 -6.90 6.10
CA PRO A 196 -15.74 -6.14 5.35
C PRO A 196 -16.30 -4.87 4.71
N TYR A 197 -17.52 -4.95 4.17
CA TYR A 197 -18.18 -3.80 3.54
C TYR A 197 -18.62 -2.77 4.58
N ALA A 198 -19.10 -3.21 5.74
CA ALA A 198 -19.47 -2.31 6.84
C ALA A 198 -18.25 -1.55 7.37
N VAL A 199 -17.11 -2.23 7.56
CA VAL A 199 -15.85 -1.61 7.98
C VAL A 199 -15.37 -0.59 6.95
N LEU A 200 -15.44 -0.92 5.66
CA LEU A 200 -15.03 0.00 4.59
C LEU A 200 -15.96 1.24 4.56
N ALA A 201 -17.27 1.04 4.62
CA ALA A 201 -18.25 2.13 4.64
C ALA A 201 -18.04 3.06 5.86
N LEU A 202 -17.78 2.49 7.04
CA LEU A 202 -17.46 3.25 8.24
C LEU A 202 -16.15 4.03 8.08
N GLY A 203 -15.11 3.43 7.48
CA GLY A 203 -13.86 4.12 7.19
C GLY A 203 -14.04 5.33 6.27
N ILE A 204 -14.81 5.17 5.19
CA ILE A 204 -15.16 6.28 4.28
C ILE A 204 -15.92 7.38 5.04
N ALA A 205 -16.90 7.01 5.86
CA ALA A 205 -17.68 7.96 6.66
C ALA A 205 -16.80 8.75 7.64
N VAL A 206 -15.87 8.10 8.32
CA VAL A 206 -14.91 8.75 9.23
C VAL A 206 -14.08 9.79 8.48
N VAL A 207 -13.50 9.46 7.34
CA VAL A 207 -12.72 10.41 6.54
C VAL A 207 -13.57 11.57 6.05
N ALA A 208 -14.76 11.31 5.53
CA ALA A 208 -15.66 12.35 5.02
C ALA A 208 -16.10 13.33 6.13
N ILE A 209 -16.48 12.81 7.30
CA ILE A 209 -16.91 13.63 8.45
C ILE A 209 -15.74 14.47 8.97
N THR A 210 -14.57 13.85 9.18
CA THR A 210 -13.41 14.58 9.73
C THR A 210 -12.85 15.60 8.75
N HIS A 211 -12.89 15.31 7.45
CA HIS A 211 -12.51 16.30 6.43
C HIS A 211 -13.50 17.47 6.40
N HIS A 212 -14.80 17.19 6.43
CA HIS A 212 -15.82 18.23 6.49
C HIS A 212 -15.64 19.13 7.72
N LEU A 213 -15.40 18.55 8.90
CA LEU A 213 -15.14 19.30 10.15
C LEU A 213 -13.84 20.10 10.12
N ALA A 214 -12.86 19.73 9.29
CA ALA A 214 -11.60 20.45 9.17
C ALA A 214 -11.69 21.65 8.21
N VAL A 215 -12.63 21.62 7.27
CA VAL A 215 -12.78 22.67 6.24
C VAL A 215 -13.75 23.77 6.70
N TYR A 216 -14.66 23.47 7.62
CA TYR A 216 -15.66 24.38 8.19
C TYR A 216 -15.41 24.62 9.68
#